data_5e9f5bd64579287ea3e00de1783ff525
#
_entry.id   5e9f5bd64579287ea3e00de1783ff525
#
_cell.length_a   1.000
_cell.length_b   1.000
_cell.length_c   1.000
_cell.angle_alpha   90.00
_cell.angle_beta   90.00
_cell.angle_gamma   90.00
#
_symmetry.space_group_name_H-M   'P 1'
#
loop_
_entity.id
_entity.type
_entity.pdbx_description
1 polymer ?
#
loop_
_entity_poly.entity_id
_entity_poly.type
_entity_poly.pdbx_seq_one_letter_code
_entity_poly.pdbx_strand_id
1 'polypeptide(L)'
;KNEITSKKKEKRGEAPNMLNAYKHNANHELISVDIDSAEKGSWINCSAPTEEELIHIHKLTGIPVNSLQTVLDREERSHVELEDEYIFVVVNTPVLLCEDSYDALPLGIFITRMYFVTVCLEENAVISSFLANKRYSFQTYKKTRFLFQILSSASSSFLHYLQEIYRQTDVIGIRVRKSLQNKEIFRMLELQKSLTYFNFALHANESVMERLMRLRNNSLSSPSLLKMYEEDEDLLEDVIIENKQALEMCGVYSNILISMMDSYSSIISNSLSQIMKFLTSVTIILAVPTVIYSLWGANVPMPMENTPYGFWALLFGGLALTGIVTFYLWKKDML
;
A
#
# COMPACT_ATOMS: atom_id res chain seq x y z
N LYS A 1 14.57 -13.77 4.95
CA LYS A 1 13.31 -14.11 4.22
C LYS A 1 12.75 -15.49 4.62
N ASN A 2 13.59 -16.46 4.97
CA ASN A 2 13.13 -17.82 5.30
C ASN A 2 12.66 -18.03 6.76
N GLU A 3 13.00 -17.15 7.68
CA GLU A 3 12.59 -17.29 9.09
C GLU A 3 11.19 -16.75 9.41
N ILE A 4 10.69 -15.79 8.62
CA ILE A 4 9.33 -15.24 8.82
C ILE A 4 8.28 -16.21 8.29
N THR A 5 8.60 -16.97 7.24
CA THR A 5 7.72 -18.00 6.67
C THR A 5 7.65 -19.27 7.56
N SER A 6 8.70 -19.58 8.32
CA SER A 6 8.73 -20.73 9.21
C SER A 6 7.85 -20.56 10.47
N LYS A 7 7.82 -19.38 11.09
CA LYS A 7 7.03 -19.14 12.31
C LYS A 7 5.52 -19.08 12.10
N LYS A 8 5.05 -18.85 10.85
CA LYS A 8 3.61 -18.88 10.51
C LYS A 8 3.09 -20.30 10.26
N LYS A 9 3.98 -21.29 10.03
CA LYS A 9 3.60 -22.70 9.79
C LYS A 9 3.32 -23.52 11.05
N GLU A 10 3.77 -23.10 12.22
CA GLU A 10 3.67 -23.89 13.47
C GLU A 10 2.38 -23.64 14.30
N LYS A 11 1.48 -22.75 13.87
CA LYS A 11 0.16 -22.54 14.52
C LYS A 11 -1.03 -23.02 13.70
N ARG A 12 -0.87 -24.00 12.82
CA ARG A 12 -1.99 -24.73 12.22
C ARG A 12 -2.47 -25.85 13.16
N GLY A 13 -3.06 -25.48 14.29
CA GLY A 13 -4.14 -26.25 14.87
C GLY A 13 -5.36 -26.10 13.98
N GLU A 14 -6.10 -27.17 13.75
CA GLU A 14 -7.27 -27.36 12.87
C GLU A 14 -7.84 -26.05 12.34
N ALA A 15 -7.54 -25.76 11.07
CA ALA A 15 -8.08 -24.56 10.41
C ALA A 15 -9.61 -24.67 10.41
N PRO A 16 -10.35 -23.67 10.85
CA PRO A 16 -11.80 -23.69 10.74
C PRO A 16 -12.16 -23.94 9.28
N ASN A 17 -13.18 -24.76 9.02
CA ASN A 17 -13.70 -25.01 7.68
C ASN A 17 -13.83 -23.68 6.93
N MET A 18 -12.97 -23.47 5.95
CA MET A 18 -12.88 -22.21 5.20
C MET A 18 -13.95 -22.15 4.09
N LEU A 19 -14.70 -23.22 3.91
CA LEU A 19 -15.80 -23.37 2.97
C LEU A 19 -17.12 -23.36 3.73
N ASN A 20 -17.89 -22.29 3.54
CA ASN A 20 -19.17 -22.06 4.23
C ASN A 20 -20.25 -21.67 3.23
N ALA A 21 -21.48 -22.11 3.48
CA ALA A 21 -22.64 -21.68 2.72
C ALA A 21 -23.60 -20.85 3.59
N TYR A 22 -24.16 -19.82 2.98
CA TYR A 22 -25.06 -18.89 3.64
C TYR A 22 -26.31 -18.66 2.81
N LYS A 23 -27.44 -18.47 3.47
CA LYS A 23 -28.71 -18.14 2.82
C LYS A 23 -29.51 -17.17 3.69
N HIS A 24 -30.29 -16.28 3.07
CA HIS A 24 -31.26 -15.48 3.80
C HIS A 24 -32.55 -16.28 4.03
N ASN A 25 -33.00 -16.29 5.28
CA ASN A 25 -34.31 -16.88 5.64
C ASN A 25 -35.45 -15.92 5.27
N ALA A 26 -36.70 -16.34 5.53
CA ALA A 26 -37.88 -15.52 5.29
C ALA A 26 -37.93 -14.22 6.09
N ASN A 27 -37.17 -14.11 7.19
CA ASN A 27 -37.05 -12.92 8.02
C ASN A 27 -35.91 -12.00 7.58
N HIS A 28 -35.29 -12.25 6.41
CA HIS A 28 -34.11 -11.53 5.91
C HIS A 28 -32.85 -11.61 6.79
N GLU A 29 -32.73 -12.66 7.62
CA GLU A 29 -31.53 -12.91 8.41
C GLU A 29 -30.59 -13.85 7.64
N LEU A 30 -29.28 -13.57 7.66
CA LEU A 30 -28.26 -14.44 7.07
C LEU A 30 -28.02 -15.63 8.00
N ILE A 31 -28.33 -16.83 7.52
CA ILE A 31 -28.10 -18.09 8.26
C ILE A 31 -27.03 -18.91 7.54
N SER A 32 -26.18 -19.56 8.33
CA SER A 32 -25.27 -20.59 7.81
C SER A 32 -26.07 -21.86 7.53
N VAL A 33 -25.82 -22.47 6.37
CA VAL A 33 -26.43 -23.74 5.94
C VAL A 33 -25.30 -24.72 5.63
N ASP A 34 -25.61 -26.00 5.74
CA ASP A 34 -24.67 -27.03 5.32
C ASP A 34 -24.52 -26.96 3.78
N ILE A 35 -23.28 -27.07 3.31
CA ILE A 35 -22.93 -26.91 1.89
C ILE A 35 -23.60 -27.95 1.01
N ASP A 36 -23.75 -29.20 1.48
CA ASP A 36 -24.39 -30.30 0.74
C ASP A 36 -25.91 -30.13 0.66
N SER A 37 -26.49 -29.32 1.54
CA SER A 37 -27.90 -28.95 1.55
C SER A 37 -28.15 -27.54 1.00
N ALA A 38 -27.18 -26.91 0.36
CA ALA A 38 -27.30 -25.56 -0.17
C ALA A 38 -28.36 -25.52 -1.28
N GLU A 39 -29.34 -24.64 -1.14
CA GLU A 39 -30.42 -24.46 -2.07
C GLU A 39 -30.20 -23.29 -3.02
N LYS A 40 -31.10 -23.15 -4.02
CA LYS A 40 -31.06 -22.00 -4.92
C LYS A 40 -31.06 -20.66 -4.15
N GLY A 41 -30.15 -19.77 -4.54
CA GLY A 41 -29.99 -18.47 -3.91
C GLY A 41 -29.05 -18.47 -2.69
N SER A 42 -28.39 -19.58 -2.40
CA SER A 42 -27.34 -19.64 -1.40
C SER A 42 -26.05 -18.96 -1.91
N TRP A 43 -25.32 -18.38 -0.98
CA TRP A 43 -23.98 -17.85 -1.16
C TRP A 43 -22.95 -18.82 -0.57
N ILE A 44 -22.05 -19.31 -1.39
CA ILE A 44 -20.93 -20.17 -1.00
C ILE A 44 -19.69 -19.28 -0.89
N ASN A 45 -19.12 -19.21 0.29
CA ASN A 45 -17.89 -18.47 0.53
C ASN A 45 -16.74 -19.43 0.81
N CYS A 46 -15.64 -19.28 0.07
CA CYS A 46 -14.46 -20.11 0.18
C CYS A 46 -13.21 -19.22 0.33
N SER A 47 -12.62 -19.20 1.51
CA SER A 47 -11.41 -18.44 1.82
C SER A 47 -10.25 -19.41 2.05
N ALA A 48 -9.10 -19.18 1.40
CA ALA A 48 -7.92 -20.02 1.48
C ALA A 48 -8.22 -21.54 1.24
N PRO A 49 -8.89 -21.90 0.13
CA PRO A 49 -9.37 -23.27 -0.11
C PRO A 49 -8.26 -24.29 -0.19
N THR A 50 -8.58 -25.51 0.22
CA THR A 50 -7.82 -26.71 -0.10
C THR A 50 -8.23 -27.25 -1.49
N GLU A 51 -7.40 -28.11 -2.08
CA GLU A 51 -7.77 -28.76 -3.36
C GLU A 51 -9.06 -29.60 -3.24
N GLU A 52 -9.28 -30.23 -2.11
CA GLU A 52 -10.47 -31.03 -1.83
C GLU A 52 -11.73 -30.14 -1.80
N GLU A 53 -11.65 -28.96 -1.20
CA GLU A 53 -12.75 -27.98 -1.17
C GLU A 53 -13.04 -27.42 -2.56
N LEU A 54 -12.04 -27.16 -3.40
CA LEU A 54 -12.25 -26.76 -4.79
C LEU A 54 -12.95 -27.84 -5.63
N ILE A 55 -12.57 -29.10 -5.44
CA ILE A 55 -13.23 -30.25 -6.08
C ILE A 55 -14.68 -30.36 -5.58
N HIS A 56 -14.94 -30.10 -4.31
CA HIS A 56 -16.28 -30.12 -3.75
C HIS A 56 -17.16 -29.02 -4.38
N ILE A 57 -16.63 -27.77 -4.46
CA ILE A 57 -17.32 -26.65 -5.13
C ILE A 57 -17.60 -27.00 -6.60
N HIS A 58 -16.64 -27.57 -7.32
CA HIS A 58 -16.83 -28.02 -8.70
C HIS A 58 -18.00 -29.00 -8.83
N LYS A 59 -18.06 -30.03 -8.00
CA LYS A 59 -19.13 -31.04 -8.01
C LYS A 59 -20.52 -30.43 -7.76
N LEU A 60 -20.59 -29.45 -6.86
CA LEU A 60 -21.84 -28.81 -6.46
C LEU A 60 -22.32 -27.77 -7.47
N THR A 61 -21.39 -27.00 -8.06
CA THR A 61 -21.72 -25.81 -8.84
C THR A 61 -21.55 -25.99 -10.36
N GLY A 62 -20.76 -26.97 -10.79
CA GLY A 62 -20.31 -27.15 -12.17
C GLY A 62 -19.19 -26.24 -12.63
N ILE A 63 -18.70 -25.32 -11.78
CA ILE A 63 -17.61 -24.41 -12.12
C ILE A 63 -16.30 -25.21 -12.27
N PRO A 64 -15.54 -25.05 -13.38
CA PRO A 64 -14.27 -25.77 -13.57
C PRO A 64 -13.26 -25.47 -12.45
N VAL A 65 -12.55 -26.51 -11.99
CA VAL A 65 -11.55 -26.35 -10.93
C VAL A 65 -10.45 -25.36 -11.35
N ASN A 66 -10.07 -25.36 -12.63
CA ASN A 66 -9.07 -24.42 -13.15
C ASN A 66 -9.51 -22.96 -12.95
N SER A 67 -10.77 -22.62 -13.24
CA SER A 67 -11.31 -21.26 -13.03
C SER A 67 -11.33 -20.87 -11.55
N LEU A 68 -11.58 -21.83 -10.65
CA LEU A 68 -11.50 -21.60 -9.21
C LEU A 68 -10.05 -21.40 -8.75
N GLN A 69 -9.08 -22.13 -9.33
CA GLN A 69 -7.66 -22.01 -9.02
C GLN A 69 -7.03 -20.71 -9.53
N THR A 70 -7.50 -20.17 -10.65
CA THR A 70 -7.01 -18.89 -11.22
C THR A 70 -7.07 -17.77 -10.18
N VAL A 71 -8.12 -17.71 -9.37
CA VAL A 71 -8.29 -16.70 -8.30
C VAL A 71 -7.24 -16.82 -7.19
N LEU A 72 -6.61 -17.97 -7.06
CA LEU A 72 -5.60 -18.21 -6.00
C LEU A 72 -4.20 -17.75 -6.41
N ASP A 73 -4.03 -17.29 -7.64
CA ASP A 73 -2.82 -16.57 -8.05
C ASP A 73 -2.90 -15.12 -7.55
N ARG A 74 -1.90 -14.70 -6.79
CA ARG A 74 -1.83 -13.32 -6.25
C ARG A 74 -1.73 -12.25 -7.35
N GLU A 75 -1.21 -12.62 -8.52
CA GLU A 75 -0.99 -11.72 -9.66
C GLU A 75 -2.16 -11.72 -10.64
N GLU A 76 -3.26 -12.45 -10.35
CA GLU A 76 -4.42 -12.51 -11.22
C GLU A 76 -5.06 -11.13 -11.38
N ARG A 77 -5.32 -10.76 -12.63
CA ARG A 77 -5.87 -9.44 -12.97
C ARG A 77 -7.38 -9.43 -12.94
N SER A 78 -7.95 -8.29 -12.53
CA SER A 78 -9.40 -8.11 -12.58
C SER A 78 -9.92 -8.23 -14.02
N HIS A 79 -10.89 -9.09 -14.21
CA HIS A 79 -11.55 -9.34 -15.51
C HIS A 79 -12.96 -9.88 -15.33
N VAL A 80 -13.71 -9.97 -16.44
CA VAL A 80 -15.03 -10.59 -16.48
C VAL A 80 -15.04 -11.61 -17.61
N GLU A 81 -15.44 -12.84 -17.33
CA GLU A 81 -15.70 -13.91 -18.30
C GLU A 81 -17.16 -14.29 -18.27
N LEU A 82 -17.73 -14.47 -19.46
CA LEU A 82 -19.12 -14.86 -19.64
C LEU A 82 -19.15 -16.24 -20.27
N GLU A 83 -19.54 -17.22 -19.46
CA GLU A 83 -19.71 -18.59 -19.88
C GLU A 83 -21.21 -18.93 -19.96
N ASP A 84 -21.55 -20.02 -20.61
CA ASP A 84 -22.97 -20.42 -20.81
C ASP A 84 -23.65 -20.73 -19.47
N GLU A 85 -22.92 -21.28 -18.49
CA GLU A 85 -23.47 -21.75 -17.21
C GLU A 85 -23.13 -20.87 -16.02
N TYR A 86 -22.10 -20.01 -16.13
CA TYR A 86 -21.71 -19.12 -15.05
C TYR A 86 -21.10 -17.83 -15.60
N ILE A 87 -21.10 -16.79 -14.76
CA ILE A 87 -20.35 -15.56 -14.98
C ILE A 87 -19.21 -15.55 -13.96
N PHE A 88 -18.01 -15.32 -14.43
CA PHE A 88 -16.83 -15.20 -13.60
C PHE A 88 -16.34 -13.75 -13.59
N VAL A 89 -16.22 -13.18 -12.41
CA VAL A 89 -15.74 -11.82 -12.18
C VAL A 89 -14.58 -11.88 -11.19
N VAL A 90 -13.44 -11.38 -11.57
CA VAL A 90 -12.30 -11.16 -10.67
C VAL A 90 -12.19 -9.68 -10.40
N VAL A 91 -12.11 -9.31 -9.12
CA VAL A 91 -11.86 -7.95 -8.68
C VAL A 91 -10.76 -7.94 -7.62
N ASN A 92 -9.93 -6.92 -7.63
CA ASN A 92 -8.92 -6.74 -6.61
C ASN A 92 -9.51 -6.02 -5.39
N THR A 93 -9.15 -6.47 -4.21
CA THR A 93 -9.53 -5.90 -2.92
C THR A 93 -8.31 -5.54 -2.12
N PRO A 94 -8.30 -4.40 -1.41
CA PRO A 94 -7.13 -3.98 -0.66
C PRO A 94 -6.94 -4.82 0.59
N VAL A 95 -5.67 -5.12 0.92
CA VAL A 95 -5.29 -5.86 2.13
C VAL A 95 -4.13 -5.17 2.85
N LEU A 96 -4.14 -5.24 4.17
CA LEU A 96 -3.03 -4.82 5.01
C LEU A 96 -2.11 -6.01 5.28
N LEU A 97 -0.88 -5.99 4.75
CA LEU A 97 0.09 -7.06 4.95
C LEU A 97 0.81 -6.94 6.31
N CYS A 98 1.25 -5.74 6.63
CA CYS A 98 1.91 -5.41 7.89
C CYS A 98 1.82 -3.89 8.10
N GLU A 99 2.33 -3.39 9.24
CA GLU A 99 2.42 -1.96 9.51
C GLU A 99 3.09 -1.23 8.33
N ASP A 100 2.43 -0.24 7.76
CA ASP A 100 2.87 0.58 6.61
C ASP A 100 2.99 -0.15 5.25
N SER A 101 2.49 -1.37 5.10
CA SER A 101 2.56 -2.12 3.83
C SER A 101 1.19 -2.67 3.44
N TYR A 102 0.70 -2.22 2.30
CA TYR A 102 -0.59 -2.60 1.74
C TYR A 102 -0.40 -3.25 0.38
N ASP A 103 -1.32 -4.13 0.03
CA ASP A 103 -1.36 -4.83 -1.26
C ASP A 103 -2.82 -4.93 -1.73
N ALA A 104 -3.02 -5.44 -2.92
CA ALA A 104 -4.34 -5.77 -3.43
C ALA A 104 -4.36 -7.24 -3.86
N LEU A 105 -5.36 -7.98 -3.40
CA LEU A 105 -5.52 -9.39 -3.70
C LEU A 105 -6.79 -9.65 -4.51
N PRO A 106 -6.75 -10.64 -5.42
CA PRO A 106 -7.91 -11.00 -6.21
C PRO A 106 -8.99 -11.66 -5.34
N LEU A 107 -10.23 -11.29 -5.62
CA LEU A 107 -11.46 -11.90 -5.14
C LEU A 107 -12.24 -12.40 -6.36
N GLY A 108 -12.38 -13.71 -6.50
CA GLY A 108 -13.19 -14.32 -7.52
C GLY A 108 -14.64 -14.42 -7.11
N ILE A 109 -15.53 -14.03 -8.01
CA ILE A 109 -16.97 -14.07 -7.83
C ILE A 109 -17.56 -14.86 -9.00
N PHE A 110 -18.23 -15.96 -8.70
CA PHE A 110 -18.90 -16.78 -9.70
C PHE A 110 -20.40 -16.73 -9.48
N ILE A 111 -21.13 -16.42 -10.55
CA ILE A 111 -22.59 -16.36 -10.53
C ILE A 111 -23.13 -17.45 -11.42
N THR A 112 -23.72 -18.47 -10.83
CA THR A 112 -24.38 -19.56 -11.52
C THR A 112 -25.93 -19.40 -11.47
N ARG A 113 -26.68 -20.28 -12.12
CA ARG A 113 -28.16 -20.27 -12.00
C ARG A 113 -28.63 -20.51 -10.57
N MET A 114 -27.91 -21.34 -9.80
CA MET A 114 -28.29 -21.75 -8.45
C MET A 114 -27.61 -20.91 -7.38
N TYR A 115 -26.30 -20.69 -7.50
CA TYR A 115 -25.45 -20.21 -6.44
C TYR A 115 -24.76 -18.88 -6.78
N PHE A 116 -24.37 -18.17 -5.74
CA PHE A 116 -23.39 -17.09 -5.77
C PHE A 116 -22.16 -17.62 -5.03
N VAL A 117 -20.98 -17.63 -5.65
CA VAL A 117 -19.77 -18.21 -5.06
C VAL A 117 -18.69 -17.15 -4.99
N THR A 118 -18.05 -17.01 -3.83
CA THR A 118 -16.88 -16.16 -3.64
C THR A 118 -15.69 -17.02 -3.26
N VAL A 119 -14.55 -16.78 -3.92
CA VAL A 119 -13.29 -17.49 -3.68
C VAL A 119 -12.19 -16.44 -3.47
N CYS A 120 -11.36 -16.60 -2.44
CA CYS A 120 -10.23 -15.72 -2.18
C CYS A 120 -9.05 -16.52 -1.59
N LEU A 121 -7.84 -16.01 -1.85
CA LEU A 121 -6.59 -16.62 -1.41
C LEU A 121 -6.41 -16.59 0.12
N GLU A 122 -6.88 -15.52 0.77
CA GLU A 122 -6.78 -15.28 2.21
C GLU A 122 -8.13 -14.76 2.72
N GLU A 123 -8.30 -14.68 4.05
CA GLU A 123 -9.48 -14.05 4.63
C GLU A 123 -9.60 -12.59 4.14
N ASN A 124 -10.76 -12.26 3.57
CA ASN A 124 -10.99 -11.00 2.89
C ASN A 124 -11.88 -10.08 3.73
N ALA A 125 -11.37 -8.88 4.05
CA ALA A 125 -12.07 -7.91 4.88
C ALA A 125 -13.40 -7.44 4.27
N VAL A 126 -13.48 -7.36 2.92
CA VAL A 126 -14.72 -7.03 2.21
C VAL A 126 -15.78 -8.11 2.49
N ILE A 127 -15.43 -9.37 2.30
CA ILE A 127 -16.33 -10.51 2.55
C ILE A 127 -16.72 -10.60 4.03
N SER A 128 -15.75 -10.45 4.93
CA SER A 128 -16.01 -10.47 6.39
C SER A 128 -16.97 -9.36 6.82
N SER A 129 -17.00 -8.21 6.13
CA SER A 129 -17.94 -7.12 6.42
C SER A 129 -19.40 -7.51 6.16
N PHE A 130 -19.65 -8.34 5.13
CA PHE A 130 -20.99 -8.88 4.84
C PHE A 130 -21.40 -9.96 5.84
N LEU A 131 -20.47 -10.83 6.24
CA LEU A 131 -20.73 -11.86 7.26
C LEU A 131 -21.02 -11.24 8.64
N ALA A 132 -20.40 -10.14 8.97
CA ALA A 132 -20.66 -9.42 10.21
C ALA A 132 -21.98 -8.62 10.20
N ASN A 133 -22.70 -8.59 9.09
CA ASN A 133 -23.99 -7.90 8.88
C ASN A 133 -23.96 -6.40 9.29
N LYS A 134 -22.78 -5.76 9.12
CA LYS A 134 -22.53 -4.42 9.72
C LYS A 134 -22.87 -3.24 8.80
N ARG A 135 -22.97 -3.44 7.48
CA ARG A 135 -23.01 -2.31 6.53
C ARG A 135 -24.11 -2.34 5.50
N TYR A 136 -24.57 -3.50 5.06
CA TYR A 136 -25.47 -3.62 3.92
C TYR A 136 -26.67 -4.51 4.21
N SER A 137 -27.87 -4.02 3.88
CA SER A 137 -29.03 -4.88 3.72
C SER A 137 -28.88 -5.60 2.38
N PHE A 138 -28.14 -6.70 2.33
CA PHE A 138 -27.98 -7.51 1.13
C PHE A 138 -28.87 -8.77 1.17
N GLN A 139 -29.07 -9.36 0.02
CA GLN A 139 -29.88 -10.58 -0.12
C GLN A 139 -29.16 -11.54 -1.07
N THR A 140 -28.82 -12.74 -0.60
CA THR A 140 -28.03 -13.73 -1.35
C THR A 140 -28.65 -14.14 -2.67
N TYR A 141 -29.99 -14.09 -2.78
CA TYR A 141 -30.73 -14.43 -4.00
C TYR A 141 -30.77 -13.29 -5.04
N LYS A 142 -30.52 -12.02 -4.64
CA LYS A 142 -30.35 -10.88 -5.56
C LYS A 142 -28.90 -10.77 -6.03
N LYS A 143 -28.48 -11.71 -6.84
CA LYS A 143 -27.06 -11.92 -7.19
C LYS A 143 -26.40 -10.71 -7.85
N THR A 144 -27.08 -10.02 -8.77
CA THR A 144 -26.56 -8.81 -9.43
C THR A 144 -26.31 -7.70 -8.42
N ARG A 145 -27.31 -7.43 -7.58
CA ARG A 145 -27.19 -6.41 -6.52
C ARG A 145 -26.10 -6.76 -5.52
N PHE A 146 -25.99 -8.03 -5.15
CA PHE A 146 -24.95 -8.49 -4.23
C PHE A 146 -23.55 -8.34 -4.83
N LEU A 147 -23.36 -8.65 -6.13
CA LEU A 147 -22.12 -8.36 -6.86
C LEU A 147 -21.75 -6.88 -6.73
N PHE A 148 -22.69 -5.98 -7.06
CA PHE A 148 -22.40 -4.53 -7.03
C PHE A 148 -22.14 -4.00 -5.63
N GLN A 149 -22.79 -4.56 -4.62
CA GLN A 149 -22.48 -4.23 -3.21
C GLN A 149 -21.08 -4.69 -2.79
N ILE A 150 -20.60 -5.84 -3.29
CA ILE A 150 -19.20 -6.27 -3.08
C ILE A 150 -18.24 -5.29 -3.75
N LEU A 151 -18.54 -4.86 -5.00
CA LEU A 151 -17.72 -3.86 -5.70
C LEU A 151 -17.69 -2.52 -4.95
N SER A 152 -18.84 -2.04 -4.46
CA SER A 152 -18.92 -0.82 -3.63
C SER A 152 -18.11 -0.96 -2.34
N SER A 153 -18.23 -2.10 -1.67
CA SER A 153 -17.45 -2.35 -0.45
C SER A 153 -15.93 -2.41 -0.73
N ALA A 154 -15.52 -2.93 -1.88
CA ALA A 154 -14.12 -2.94 -2.31
C ALA A 154 -13.62 -1.51 -2.56
N SER A 155 -14.37 -0.68 -3.32
CA SER A 155 -14.03 0.72 -3.58
C SER A 155 -13.94 1.55 -2.30
N SER A 156 -14.91 1.43 -1.41
CA SER A 156 -14.91 2.07 -0.08
C SER A 156 -13.72 1.63 0.77
N SER A 157 -13.30 0.36 0.68
CA SER A 157 -12.12 -0.14 1.39
C SER A 157 -10.82 0.46 0.85
N PHE A 158 -10.69 0.64 -0.47
CA PHE A 158 -9.56 1.36 -1.05
C PHE A 158 -9.50 2.81 -0.56
N LEU A 159 -10.63 3.52 -0.56
CA LEU A 159 -10.69 4.91 -0.05
C LEU A 159 -10.26 4.99 1.42
N HIS A 160 -10.71 4.03 2.24
CA HIS A 160 -10.31 3.97 3.65
C HIS A 160 -8.80 3.79 3.82
N TYR A 161 -8.19 2.83 3.11
CA TYR A 161 -6.74 2.61 3.19
C TYR A 161 -5.92 3.75 2.59
N LEU A 162 -6.41 4.39 1.53
CA LEU A 162 -5.77 5.59 0.97
C LEU A 162 -5.71 6.74 1.99
N GLN A 163 -6.80 6.97 2.74
CA GLN A 163 -6.81 7.96 3.82
C GLN A 163 -5.82 7.60 4.93
N GLU A 164 -5.71 6.32 5.27
CA GLU A 164 -4.75 5.86 6.27
C GLU A 164 -3.30 6.03 5.79
N ILE A 165 -3.00 5.69 4.53
CA ILE A 165 -1.69 5.94 3.91
C ILE A 165 -1.33 7.42 3.94
N TYR A 166 -2.28 8.29 3.60
CA TYR A 166 -2.07 9.74 3.65
C TYR A 166 -1.74 10.22 5.07
N ARG A 167 -2.50 9.76 6.06
CA ARG A 167 -2.25 10.07 7.47
C ARG A 167 -0.87 9.60 7.95
N GLN A 168 -0.46 8.40 7.55
CA GLN A 168 0.86 7.86 7.87
C GLN A 168 1.98 8.67 7.20
N THR A 169 1.78 9.10 5.96
CA THR A 169 2.72 9.97 5.23
C THR A 169 2.98 11.27 6.00
N ASP A 170 1.93 11.92 6.51
CA ASP A 170 2.08 13.13 7.33
C ASP A 170 2.86 12.89 8.62
N VAL A 171 2.58 11.79 9.32
CA VAL A 171 3.28 11.41 10.55
C VAL A 171 4.77 11.16 10.27
N ILE A 172 5.10 10.44 9.21
CA ILE A 172 6.48 10.20 8.78
C ILE A 172 7.15 11.52 8.44
N GLY A 173 6.45 12.42 7.72
CA GLY A 173 6.93 13.74 7.36
C GLY A 173 7.37 14.59 8.55
N ILE A 174 6.61 14.56 9.64
CA ILE A 174 6.97 15.25 10.90
C ILE A 174 8.21 14.62 11.55
N ARG A 175 8.32 13.28 11.52
CA ARG A 175 9.46 12.57 12.11
C ARG A 175 10.75 12.82 11.37
N VAL A 176 10.74 12.81 10.05
CA VAL A 176 11.93 13.09 9.21
C VAL A 176 12.45 14.50 9.44
N ARG A 177 11.57 15.50 9.63
CA ARG A 177 11.99 16.87 9.97
C ARG A 177 12.70 16.97 11.32
N LYS A 178 12.36 16.09 12.27
CA LYS A 178 12.97 16.07 13.62
C LYS A 178 14.26 15.25 13.67
N SER A 179 14.36 14.19 12.88
CA SER A 179 15.49 13.27 12.90
C SER A 179 15.61 12.60 11.53
N LEU A 180 16.69 12.86 10.82
CA LEU A 180 16.98 12.30 9.49
C LEU A 180 17.41 10.84 9.64
N GLN A 181 16.43 9.93 9.89
CA GLN A 181 16.70 8.50 10.00
C GLN A 181 16.32 7.79 8.70
N ASN A 182 17.21 6.97 8.18
CA ASN A 182 16.98 6.16 6.98
C ASN A 182 15.74 5.27 7.12
N LYS A 183 15.37 4.86 8.33
CA LYS A 183 14.18 4.04 8.59
C LYS A 183 12.90 4.69 8.07
N GLU A 184 12.72 5.99 8.27
CA GLU A 184 11.50 6.69 7.83
C GLU A 184 11.44 6.80 6.30
N ILE A 185 12.59 6.89 5.63
CA ILE A 185 12.65 6.86 4.15
C ILE A 185 12.21 5.50 3.62
N PHE A 186 12.63 4.39 4.25
CA PHE A 186 12.18 3.05 3.87
C PHE A 186 10.67 2.87 4.07
N ARG A 187 10.09 3.43 5.13
CA ARG A 187 8.63 3.43 5.33
C ARG A 187 7.90 4.17 4.21
N MET A 188 8.43 5.34 3.79
CA MET A 188 7.85 6.07 2.65
C MET A 188 7.92 5.27 1.35
N LEU A 189 9.02 4.53 1.11
CA LEU A 189 9.14 3.64 -0.05
C LEU A 189 8.12 2.49 -0.02
N GLU A 190 7.84 1.90 1.14
CA GLU A 190 6.80 0.87 1.28
C GLU A 190 5.40 1.45 1.02
N LEU A 191 5.09 2.66 1.52
CA LEU A 191 3.84 3.34 1.21
C LEU A 191 3.72 3.68 -0.29
N GLN A 192 4.82 4.12 -0.93
CA GLN A 192 4.84 4.40 -2.37
C GLN A 192 4.58 3.13 -3.20
N LYS A 193 5.16 2.01 -2.79
CA LYS A 193 4.93 0.71 -3.40
C LYS A 193 3.46 0.28 -3.25
N SER A 194 2.87 0.48 -2.07
CA SER A 194 1.46 0.20 -1.80
C SER A 194 0.52 1.03 -2.68
N LEU A 195 0.80 2.34 -2.85
CA LEU A 195 0.04 3.20 -3.76
C LEU A 195 0.16 2.74 -5.22
N THR A 196 1.32 2.21 -5.62
CA THR A 196 1.50 1.65 -6.96
C THR A 196 0.60 0.42 -7.17
N TYR A 197 0.55 -0.50 -6.20
CA TYR A 197 -0.34 -1.67 -6.27
C TYR A 197 -1.82 -1.27 -6.29
N PHE A 198 -2.21 -0.30 -5.46
CA PHE A 198 -3.58 0.22 -5.44
C PHE A 198 -3.95 0.86 -6.78
N ASN A 199 -3.04 1.61 -7.40
CA ASN A 199 -3.28 2.22 -8.70
C ASN A 199 -3.57 1.16 -9.76
N PHE A 200 -2.76 0.10 -9.85
CA PHE A 200 -2.99 -1.00 -10.78
C PHE A 200 -4.29 -1.73 -10.51
N ALA A 201 -4.60 -2.02 -9.25
CA ALA A 201 -5.82 -2.71 -8.85
C ALA A 201 -7.08 -1.89 -9.17
N LEU A 202 -7.09 -0.59 -8.87
CA LEU A 202 -8.20 0.32 -9.14
C LEU A 202 -8.46 0.48 -10.64
N HIS A 203 -7.42 0.60 -11.47
CA HIS A 203 -7.56 0.62 -12.93
C HIS A 203 -8.12 -0.69 -13.49
N ALA A 204 -7.65 -1.84 -12.98
CA ALA A 204 -8.17 -3.13 -13.39
C ALA A 204 -9.64 -3.30 -12.99
N ASN A 205 -10.02 -2.87 -11.77
CA ASN A 205 -11.39 -2.88 -11.29
C ASN A 205 -12.31 -1.96 -12.12
N GLU A 206 -11.81 -0.76 -12.50
CA GLU A 206 -12.55 0.15 -13.37
C GLU A 206 -12.95 -0.53 -14.70
N SER A 207 -12.00 -1.24 -15.33
CA SER A 207 -12.24 -1.99 -16.57
C SER A 207 -13.33 -3.05 -16.40
N VAL A 208 -13.37 -3.75 -15.25
CA VAL A 208 -14.42 -4.73 -14.90
C VAL A 208 -15.78 -4.04 -14.77
N MET A 209 -15.86 -2.96 -14.01
CA MET A 209 -17.10 -2.21 -13.79
C MET A 209 -17.68 -1.65 -15.10
N GLU A 210 -16.81 -1.09 -15.95
CA GLU A 210 -17.22 -0.61 -17.27
C GLU A 210 -17.68 -1.75 -18.19
N ARG A 211 -17.06 -2.94 -18.10
CA ARG A 211 -17.53 -4.11 -18.86
C ARG A 211 -18.90 -4.57 -18.37
N LEU A 212 -19.14 -4.62 -17.07
CA LEU A 212 -20.43 -4.92 -16.48
C LEU A 212 -21.51 -3.92 -16.92
N MET A 213 -21.19 -2.62 -16.96
CA MET A 213 -22.10 -1.57 -17.44
C MET A 213 -22.45 -1.76 -18.92
N ARG A 214 -21.50 -2.17 -19.77
CA ARG A 214 -21.74 -2.44 -21.21
C ARG A 214 -22.62 -3.67 -21.45
N LEU A 215 -22.61 -4.65 -20.55
CA LEU A 215 -23.47 -5.85 -20.67
C LEU A 215 -24.96 -5.52 -20.60
N ARG A 216 -25.35 -4.43 -19.93
CA ARG A 216 -26.72 -3.90 -19.94
C ARG A 216 -27.23 -3.60 -21.35
N ASN A 217 -26.41 -2.91 -22.15
CA ASN A 217 -26.83 -2.37 -23.45
C ASN A 217 -26.97 -3.47 -24.54
N ASN A 218 -26.46 -4.68 -24.29
CA ASN A 218 -26.50 -5.80 -25.20
C ASN A 218 -27.53 -6.84 -24.78
N SER A 219 -28.82 -6.45 -24.82
CA SER A 219 -29.97 -7.33 -24.46
C SER A 219 -30.03 -8.67 -25.24
N LEU A 220 -29.30 -8.77 -26.35
CA LEU A 220 -29.21 -9.99 -27.19
C LEU A 220 -28.06 -10.94 -26.78
N SER A 221 -27.11 -10.45 -25.98
CA SER A 221 -25.92 -11.22 -25.59
C SER A 221 -25.76 -11.35 -24.06
N SER A 222 -26.70 -10.78 -23.28
CA SER A 222 -26.63 -10.89 -21.82
C SER A 222 -27.04 -12.29 -21.40
N PRO A 223 -26.18 -13.07 -20.74
CA PRO A 223 -26.61 -14.32 -20.16
C PRO A 223 -27.73 -14.00 -19.16
N SER A 224 -28.75 -14.85 -19.17
CA SER A 224 -29.95 -14.75 -18.29
C SER A 224 -29.60 -14.77 -16.79
N LEU A 225 -28.29 -14.87 -16.47
CA LEU A 225 -27.73 -14.96 -15.14
C LEU A 225 -27.55 -13.58 -14.45
N LEU A 226 -27.33 -12.49 -15.22
CA LEU A 226 -27.26 -11.13 -14.72
C LEU A 226 -28.50 -10.35 -15.14
N LYS A 227 -29.49 -10.26 -14.25
CA LYS A 227 -30.63 -9.37 -14.43
C LYS A 227 -30.35 -8.06 -13.71
N MET A 228 -30.18 -6.98 -14.45
CA MET A 228 -30.07 -5.63 -13.92
C MET A 228 -31.44 -4.97 -13.89
N TYR A 229 -31.79 -4.40 -12.76
CA TYR A 229 -32.92 -3.51 -12.58
C TYR A 229 -32.38 -2.07 -12.52
N GLU A 230 -33.25 -1.07 -12.70
CA GLU A 230 -32.89 0.33 -12.69
C GLU A 230 -32.10 0.74 -11.41
N GLU A 231 -32.55 0.27 -10.25
CA GLU A 231 -31.84 0.47 -8.97
C GLU A 231 -30.44 -0.17 -8.91
N ASP A 232 -30.19 -1.23 -9.67
CA ASP A 232 -28.89 -1.90 -9.73
C ASP A 232 -27.94 -1.14 -10.65
N GLU A 233 -28.47 -0.44 -11.66
CA GLU A 233 -27.73 0.43 -12.56
C GLU A 233 -27.22 1.66 -11.82
N ASP A 234 -28.09 2.33 -11.08
CA ASP A 234 -27.73 3.48 -10.25
C ASP A 234 -26.62 3.09 -9.26
N LEU A 235 -26.75 1.91 -8.64
CA LEU A 235 -25.72 1.40 -7.74
C LEU A 235 -24.39 1.16 -8.46
N LEU A 236 -24.38 0.62 -9.67
CA LEU A 236 -23.15 0.40 -10.44
C LEU A 236 -22.52 1.72 -10.88
N GLU A 237 -23.33 2.72 -11.27
CA GLU A 237 -22.83 4.07 -11.59
C GLU A 237 -22.15 4.70 -10.38
N ASP A 238 -22.77 4.63 -9.20
CA ASP A 238 -22.19 5.12 -7.95
C ASP A 238 -20.85 4.43 -7.63
N VAL A 239 -20.78 3.12 -7.81
CA VAL A 239 -19.54 2.34 -7.60
C VAL A 239 -18.43 2.76 -8.56
N ILE A 240 -18.75 3.02 -9.83
CA ILE A 240 -17.78 3.51 -10.82
C ILE A 240 -17.24 4.89 -10.40
N ILE A 241 -18.12 5.78 -9.93
CA ILE A 241 -17.73 7.10 -9.43
C ILE A 241 -16.81 6.96 -8.21
N GLU A 242 -17.16 6.10 -7.26
CA GLU A 242 -16.37 5.86 -6.05
C GLU A 242 -14.98 5.28 -6.38
N ASN A 243 -14.91 4.33 -7.33
CA ASN A 243 -13.64 3.76 -7.79
C ASN A 243 -12.76 4.80 -8.51
N LYS A 244 -13.36 5.69 -9.34
CA LYS A 244 -12.64 6.80 -9.98
C LYS A 244 -12.10 7.78 -8.95
N GLN A 245 -12.90 8.12 -7.94
CA GLN A 245 -12.44 8.95 -6.83
C GLN A 245 -11.24 8.32 -6.12
N ALA A 246 -11.29 7.03 -5.84
CA ALA A 246 -10.16 6.32 -5.22
C ALA A 246 -8.91 6.37 -6.10
N LEU A 247 -9.07 6.22 -7.42
CA LEU A 247 -7.98 6.29 -8.39
C LEU A 247 -7.33 7.68 -8.43
N GLU A 248 -8.12 8.74 -8.47
CA GLU A 248 -7.65 10.12 -8.43
C GLU A 248 -6.90 10.42 -7.12
N MET A 249 -7.47 10.01 -5.98
CA MET A 249 -6.82 10.16 -4.68
C MET A 249 -5.49 9.40 -4.60
N CYS A 250 -5.44 8.18 -5.15
CA CYS A 250 -4.22 7.38 -5.22
C CYS A 250 -3.12 8.12 -6.00
N GLY A 251 -3.45 8.71 -7.16
CA GLY A 251 -2.54 9.51 -7.96
C GLY A 251 -2.03 10.76 -7.23
N VAL A 252 -2.93 11.49 -6.57
CA VAL A 252 -2.56 12.67 -5.78
C VAL A 252 -1.63 12.31 -4.63
N TYR A 253 -1.94 11.26 -3.85
CA TYR A 253 -1.11 10.85 -2.71
C TYR A 253 0.24 10.30 -3.14
N SER A 254 0.30 9.59 -4.27
CA SER A 254 1.56 9.15 -4.88
C SER A 254 2.47 10.34 -5.23
N ASN A 255 1.92 11.38 -5.86
CA ASN A 255 2.65 12.59 -6.21
C ASN A 255 3.13 13.37 -4.98
N ILE A 256 2.30 13.47 -3.94
CA ILE A 256 2.68 14.10 -2.66
C ILE A 256 3.86 13.34 -2.06
N LEU A 257 3.79 12.02 -2.00
CA LEU A 257 4.82 11.18 -1.39
C LEU A 257 6.16 11.30 -2.15
N ILE A 258 6.13 11.27 -3.49
CA ILE A 258 7.32 11.48 -4.34
C ILE A 258 7.93 12.86 -4.06
N SER A 259 7.12 13.91 -4.06
CA SER A 259 7.58 15.28 -3.80
C SER A 259 8.19 15.43 -2.40
N MET A 260 7.64 14.73 -1.40
CA MET A 260 8.20 14.68 -0.05
C MET A 260 9.57 13.98 -0.03
N MET A 261 9.71 12.84 -0.72
CA MET A 261 10.98 12.10 -0.82
C MET A 261 12.08 12.94 -1.47
N ASP A 262 11.75 13.66 -2.56
CA ASP A 262 12.68 14.58 -3.25
C ASP A 262 13.10 15.72 -2.33
N SER A 263 12.15 16.30 -1.60
CA SER A 263 12.42 17.34 -0.61
C SER A 263 13.36 16.85 0.50
N TYR A 264 13.16 15.63 0.98
CA TYR A 264 14.04 15.05 2.02
C TYR A 264 15.44 14.75 1.50
N SER A 265 15.57 14.27 0.28
CA SER A 265 16.88 14.10 -0.37
C SER A 265 17.65 15.42 -0.42
N SER A 266 16.95 16.50 -0.78
CA SER A 266 17.54 17.84 -0.80
C SER A 266 17.93 18.34 0.60
N ILE A 267 17.12 18.09 1.62
CA ILE A 267 17.42 18.45 3.02
C ILE A 267 18.65 17.69 3.52
N ILE A 268 18.75 16.38 3.23
CA ILE A 268 19.90 15.55 3.61
C ILE A 268 21.17 16.08 2.96
N SER A 269 21.13 16.37 1.67
CA SER A 269 22.27 16.94 0.92
C SER A 269 22.72 18.30 1.50
N ASN A 270 21.75 19.17 1.83
CA ASN A 270 22.07 20.46 2.44
C ASN A 270 22.66 20.31 3.84
N SER A 271 22.12 19.39 4.66
CA SER A 271 22.65 19.10 6.00
C SER A 271 24.08 18.56 5.93
N LEU A 272 24.38 17.67 4.98
CA LEU A 272 25.74 17.18 4.73
C LEU A 272 26.67 18.32 4.33
N SER A 273 26.22 19.21 3.45
CA SER A 273 26.98 20.39 3.03
C SER A 273 27.30 21.31 4.22
N GLN A 274 26.35 21.50 5.14
CA GLN A 274 26.56 22.30 6.35
C GLN A 274 27.61 21.64 7.27
N ILE A 275 27.53 20.34 7.51
CA ILE A 275 28.51 19.59 8.30
C ILE A 275 29.90 19.69 7.66
N MET A 276 30.00 19.54 6.34
CA MET A 276 31.28 19.67 5.62
C MET A 276 31.84 21.07 5.69
N LYS A 277 31.03 22.14 5.58
CA LYS A 277 31.45 23.53 5.77
C LYS A 277 32.01 23.74 7.18
N PHE A 278 31.30 23.28 8.20
CA PHE A 278 31.74 23.38 9.59
C PHE A 278 33.08 22.65 9.82
N LEU A 279 33.20 21.40 9.37
CA LEU A 279 34.42 20.61 9.51
C LEU A 279 35.60 21.26 8.79
N THR A 280 35.40 21.76 7.57
CA THR A 280 36.42 22.47 6.80
C THR A 280 36.85 23.75 7.52
N SER A 281 35.91 24.52 8.05
CA SER A 281 36.20 25.74 8.79
C SER A 281 37.03 25.46 10.04
N VAL A 282 36.67 24.47 10.84
CA VAL A 282 37.43 24.05 12.02
C VAL A 282 38.85 23.61 11.62
N THR A 283 38.97 22.84 10.53
CA THR A 283 40.30 22.41 10.02
C THR A 283 41.17 23.58 9.62
N ILE A 284 40.61 24.58 8.90
CA ILE A 284 41.35 25.77 8.51
C ILE A 284 41.79 26.59 9.76
N ILE A 285 40.89 26.79 10.73
CA ILE A 285 41.18 27.51 11.97
C ILE A 285 42.32 26.85 12.73
N LEU A 286 42.39 25.52 12.79
CA LEU A 286 43.47 24.78 13.46
C LEU A 286 44.76 24.75 12.63
N ALA A 287 44.65 24.72 11.29
CA ALA A 287 45.84 24.70 10.42
C ALA A 287 46.63 25.98 10.43
N VAL A 288 45.96 27.14 10.55
CA VAL A 288 46.66 28.47 10.54
C VAL A 288 47.70 28.59 11.62
N PRO A 289 47.42 28.44 12.92
CA PRO A 289 48.45 28.50 13.96
C PRO A 289 49.48 27.38 13.82
N THR A 290 49.05 26.17 13.40
CA THR A 290 49.94 25.02 13.21
C THR A 290 51.05 25.34 12.20
N VAL A 291 50.68 25.91 11.04
CA VAL A 291 51.66 26.30 10.01
C VAL A 291 52.64 27.35 10.54
N ILE A 292 52.14 28.39 11.21
CA ILE A 292 52.97 29.46 11.75
C ILE A 292 53.98 28.92 12.77
N TYR A 293 53.51 28.14 13.74
CA TYR A 293 54.39 27.63 14.82
C TYR A 293 55.30 26.51 14.31
N SER A 294 54.89 25.73 13.30
CA SER A 294 55.75 24.73 12.65
C SER A 294 56.91 25.40 11.87
N LEU A 295 56.64 26.47 11.12
CA LEU A 295 57.68 27.23 10.43
C LEU A 295 58.71 27.83 11.40
N TRP A 296 58.24 28.35 12.53
CA TRP A 296 59.12 28.87 13.55
C TRP A 296 59.98 27.80 14.29
N GLY A 297 59.43 26.60 14.41
CA GLY A 297 60.11 25.44 14.95
C GLY A 297 61.09 24.75 13.99
N ALA A 298 61.19 25.22 12.73
CA ALA A 298 62.14 24.70 11.77
C ALA A 298 63.59 25.11 12.11
N ASN A 299 64.56 24.21 11.93
CA ASN A 299 66.00 24.46 12.18
C ASN A 299 66.61 25.37 11.09
N VAL A 300 66.00 26.51 10.87
CA VAL A 300 66.46 27.53 9.91
C VAL A 300 66.53 28.89 10.65
N PRO A 301 67.54 29.74 10.44
CA PRO A 301 67.61 31.05 11.11
C PRO A 301 66.35 31.88 10.81
N MET A 302 65.58 32.19 11.85
CA MET A 302 64.35 32.97 11.74
C MET A 302 64.55 34.41 12.28
N PRO A 303 63.85 35.40 11.69
CA PRO A 303 63.86 36.76 12.21
C PRO A 303 63.34 36.77 13.66
N MET A 304 64.01 37.51 14.56
CA MET A 304 63.66 37.64 15.98
C MET A 304 63.92 36.39 16.86
N GLU A 305 64.61 35.37 16.41
CA GLU A 305 64.97 34.17 17.17
C GLU A 305 65.69 34.43 18.47
N ASN A 306 66.59 35.38 18.46
CA ASN A 306 67.42 35.73 19.62
C ASN A 306 66.89 36.90 20.48
N THR A 307 65.63 37.29 20.29
CA THR A 307 65.04 38.40 21.05
C THR A 307 64.13 37.90 22.16
N PRO A 308 64.10 38.47 23.37
CA PRO A 308 63.24 38.05 24.48
C PRO A 308 61.75 38.24 24.19
N TYR A 309 61.39 39.04 23.19
CA TYR A 309 60.02 39.31 22.77
C TYR A 309 59.57 38.42 21.65
N GLY A 310 60.45 37.63 21.02
CA GLY A 310 60.14 36.80 19.86
C GLY A 310 58.99 35.78 20.09
N PHE A 311 59.01 35.12 21.26
CA PHE A 311 57.94 34.19 21.66
C PHE A 311 56.58 34.88 21.75
N TRP A 312 56.51 36.04 22.41
CA TRP A 312 55.25 36.78 22.57
C TRP A 312 54.72 37.34 21.25
N ALA A 313 55.63 37.86 20.41
CA ALA A 313 55.26 38.34 19.07
C ALA A 313 54.67 37.20 18.21
N LEU A 314 55.24 36.01 18.23
CA LEU A 314 54.76 34.84 17.54
C LEU A 314 53.40 34.38 18.06
N LEU A 315 53.26 34.28 19.41
CA LEU A 315 52.00 33.84 20.03
C LEU A 315 50.85 34.78 19.68
N PHE A 316 51.00 36.08 19.87
CA PHE A 316 49.97 37.07 19.60
C PHE A 316 49.76 37.28 18.11
N GLY A 317 50.77 37.19 17.28
CA GLY A 317 50.66 37.25 15.81
C GLY A 317 49.85 36.04 15.25
N GLY A 318 50.16 34.83 15.73
CA GLY A 318 49.44 33.63 15.37
C GLY A 318 47.98 33.67 15.81
N LEU A 319 47.69 34.11 17.04
CA LEU A 319 46.32 34.27 17.54
C LEU A 319 45.55 35.35 16.76
N ALA A 320 46.18 36.47 16.44
CA ALA A 320 45.55 37.55 15.66
C ALA A 320 45.18 37.07 14.25
N LEU A 321 46.08 36.36 13.56
CA LEU A 321 45.82 35.81 12.25
C LEU A 321 44.71 34.77 12.29
N THR A 322 44.72 33.88 13.28
CA THR A 322 43.63 32.89 13.50
C THR A 322 42.30 33.60 13.74
N GLY A 323 42.27 34.66 14.54
CA GLY A 323 41.08 35.48 14.76
C GLY A 323 40.54 36.14 13.51
N ILE A 324 41.43 36.69 12.64
CA ILE A 324 41.04 37.27 11.35
C ILE A 324 40.42 36.19 10.43
N VAL A 325 41.03 35.02 10.35
CA VAL A 325 40.53 33.91 9.53
C VAL A 325 39.17 33.41 10.07
N THR A 326 39.05 33.27 11.39
CA THR A 326 37.79 32.86 12.03
C THR A 326 36.66 33.86 11.73
N PHE A 327 36.96 35.17 11.86
CA PHE A 327 36.02 36.24 11.54
C PHE A 327 35.60 36.23 10.06
N TYR A 328 36.54 35.97 9.15
CA TYR A 328 36.27 35.85 7.71
C TYR A 328 35.36 34.66 7.39
N LEU A 329 35.66 33.48 8.00
CA LEU A 329 34.82 32.26 7.81
C LEU A 329 33.42 32.46 8.39
N TRP A 330 33.32 33.09 9.56
CA TRP A 330 32.02 33.43 10.17
C TRP A 330 31.20 34.37 9.29
N LYS A 331 31.82 35.41 8.70
CA LYS A 331 31.16 36.34 7.78
C LYS A 331 30.68 35.68 6.49
N LYS A 332 31.27 34.53 6.11
CA LYS A 332 30.92 33.73 4.92
C LYS A 332 29.90 32.63 5.22
N ASP A 333 29.28 32.58 6.40
CA ASP A 333 28.35 31.51 6.84
C ASP A 333 28.94 30.10 6.69
N MET A 334 30.24 29.97 7.02
CA MET A 334 30.94 28.69 7.00
C MET A 334 31.09 28.06 8.39
N LEU A 335 30.80 28.82 9.45
CA LEU A 335 30.86 28.42 10.87
C LEU A 335 29.46 28.33 11.47
#